data_ee62a239b4586097c1ab19658c99774e
#
_entry.id   ee62a239b4586097c1ab19658c99774e
#
_cell.length_a   1.000
_cell.length_b   1.000
_cell.length_c   1.000
_cell.angle_alpha   90.00
_cell.angle_beta   90.00
_cell.angle_gamma   90.00
#
_symmetry.space_group_name_H-M   'P 1'
#
loop_
_entity.id
_entity.type
_entity.pdbx_description
1 polymer ?
#
loop_
_entity_poly.entity_id
_entity_poly.type
_entity_poly.pdbx_seq_one_letter_code
_entity_poly.pdbx_strand_id
1 'polypeptide(L)'
;VQSDVTGENKKTVIGVSVYDLDDAEVRAFRNYFENYAGVSFEVEFLYSSSINTAEEEIDFINELHKRNVKGIISFLSSDLEEVLPVCKEYGMYYVRGSGTISDEMYEKVKDNPYFLGTIGPSVETEMEAAAKMTEYFASDDQNKQNHYIIACGGTGTGNEMHRLRTISMLNRLQEIYGLSYDKPVEQLADAKDIEQIETGSDIKITLAPGYPSRDKLDKKLADLINTGEYNVVLSVLGANGFINVIDDYEEENDTDVLLGVIDCFTEDTYELFNTRGYAGTERLNYLVGKYGAIVAPSFVSMENALAGFSEDYRDDGNAFQLNQSFWVADSEESFNKQYALSVGMYDNTYSVEDMMKVMKFYTPETDFEEFRNFTEK
;
A
#
# COMPACT_ATOMS: atom_id res chain seq x y z
N VAL A 1 -39.26 34.61 -22.50
CA VAL A 1 -38.08 34.61 -21.63
C VAL A 1 -37.32 33.33 -21.96
N GLN A 2 -36.31 33.44 -22.81
CA GLN A 2 -35.37 32.38 -23.15
C GLN A 2 -34.42 32.25 -21.97
N SER A 3 -34.43 31.11 -21.30
CA SER A 3 -33.35 30.71 -20.36
C SER A 3 -32.16 30.29 -21.17
N ASP A 4 -31.07 31.04 -21.07
CA ASP A 4 -29.74 30.67 -21.55
C ASP A 4 -29.30 29.41 -20.84
N VAL A 5 -29.38 28.26 -21.53
CA VAL A 5 -28.75 26.99 -21.15
C VAL A 5 -27.40 26.96 -21.88
N THR A 6 -26.44 27.72 -21.38
CA THR A 6 -25.02 27.53 -21.65
C THR A 6 -24.29 27.29 -20.32
N GLY A 7 -24.72 26.26 -19.60
CA GLY A 7 -23.90 25.65 -18.57
C GLY A 7 -22.93 24.67 -19.25
N GLU A 8 -21.71 25.09 -19.52
CA GLU A 8 -20.61 24.15 -19.67
C GLU A 8 -20.65 23.26 -18.42
N ASN A 9 -20.89 21.96 -18.59
CA ASN A 9 -20.77 20.98 -17.53
C ASN A 9 -19.29 20.96 -17.12
N LYS A 10 -18.95 21.80 -16.13
CA LYS A 10 -17.59 21.86 -15.62
C LYS A 10 -17.36 20.58 -14.85
N LYS A 11 -16.52 19.69 -15.40
CA LYS A 11 -16.14 18.45 -14.73
C LYS A 11 -15.62 18.75 -13.32
N THR A 12 -15.99 17.91 -12.36
CA THR A 12 -15.35 17.93 -11.03
C THR A 12 -13.87 17.65 -11.19
N VAL A 13 -13.03 18.41 -10.49
CA VAL A 13 -11.58 18.24 -10.52
C VAL A 13 -11.08 17.94 -9.11
N ILE A 14 -10.33 16.86 -8.97
CA ILE A 14 -9.73 16.41 -7.69
C ILE A 14 -8.21 16.40 -7.84
N GLY A 15 -7.51 17.01 -6.88
CA GLY A 15 -6.06 16.89 -6.77
C GLY A 15 -5.64 15.55 -6.17
N VAL A 16 -4.50 15.02 -6.60
CA VAL A 16 -3.93 13.78 -6.07
C VAL A 16 -2.45 14.00 -5.76
N SER A 17 -2.09 13.97 -4.47
CA SER A 17 -0.69 14.03 -4.02
C SER A 17 -0.06 12.66 -4.01
N VAL A 18 1.10 12.51 -4.67
CA VAL A 18 1.82 11.24 -4.79
C VAL A 18 3.30 11.38 -4.45
N TYR A 19 3.90 10.31 -3.92
CA TYR A 19 5.33 10.26 -3.60
C TYR A 19 6.21 9.96 -4.82
N ASP A 20 5.70 9.22 -5.79
CA ASP A 20 6.38 8.92 -7.05
C ASP A 20 5.36 8.50 -8.12
N LEU A 21 5.30 9.23 -9.24
CA LEU A 21 4.39 8.92 -10.35
C LEU A 21 4.73 7.62 -11.09
N ASP A 22 5.97 7.19 -11.03
CA ASP A 22 6.48 6.01 -11.73
C ASP A 22 6.41 4.74 -10.85
N ASP A 23 6.05 4.88 -9.58
CA ASP A 23 5.85 3.76 -8.67
C ASP A 23 4.68 2.88 -9.13
N ALA A 24 4.83 1.56 -9.04
CA ALA A 24 3.84 0.60 -9.52
C ALA A 24 2.50 0.68 -8.76
N GLU A 25 2.54 0.92 -7.45
CA GLU A 25 1.35 1.13 -6.62
C GLU A 25 0.61 2.40 -7.06
N VAL A 26 1.34 3.51 -7.24
CA VAL A 26 0.76 4.78 -7.70
C VAL A 26 0.17 4.66 -9.10
N ARG A 27 0.82 3.94 -10.01
CA ARG A 27 0.26 3.65 -11.35
C ARG A 27 -1.03 2.84 -11.26
N ALA A 28 -1.13 1.86 -10.36
CA ALA A 28 -2.35 1.07 -10.17
C ALA A 28 -3.50 1.95 -9.63
N PHE A 29 -3.25 2.83 -8.66
CA PHE A 29 -4.23 3.80 -8.14
C PHE A 29 -4.68 4.78 -9.22
N ARG A 30 -3.72 5.31 -9.97
CA ARG A 30 -3.98 6.21 -11.08
C ARG A 30 -4.84 5.56 -12.16
N ASN A 31 -4.55 4.31 -12.51
CA ASN A 31 -5.35 3.55 -13.47
C ASN A 31 -6.80 3.41 -13.01
N TYR A 32 -7.05 3.10 -11.73
CA TYR A 32 -8.39 3.04 -11.18
C TYR A 32 -9.10 4.40 -11.23
N PHE A 33 -8.43 5.46 -10.83
CA PHE A 33 -8.99 6.80 -10.84
C PHE A 33 -9.31 7.29 -12.26
N GLU A 34 -8.36 7.22 -13.19
CA GLU A 34 -8.53 7.77 -14.52
C GLU A 34 -9.45 6.93 -15.41
N ASN A 35 -9.29 5.61 -15.38
CA ASN A 35 -9.95 4.70 -16.32
C ASN A 35 -11.23 4.07 -15.79
N TYR A 36 -11.49 4.12 -14.49
CA TYR A 36 -12.70 3.56 -13.88
C TYR A 36 -13.56 4.65 -13.22
N ALA A 37 -13.12 5.24 -12.11
CA ALA A 37 -13.90 6.24 -11.37
C ALA A 37 -14.10 7.53 -12.18
N GLY A 38 -13.05 8.09 -12.77
CA GLY A 38 -13.09 9.34 -13.54
C GLY A 38 -13.97 9.24 -14.78
N VAL A 39 -13.93 8.10 -15.47
CA VAL A 39 -14.81 7.86 -16.63
C VAL A 39 -16.26 7.70 -16.20
N SER A 40 -16.51 6.95 -15.12
CA SER A 40 -17.85 6.62 -14.64
C SER A 40 -18.59 7.80 -14.02
N PHE A 41 -17.87 8.72 -13.37
CA PHE A 41 -18.44 9.88 -12.66
C PHE A 41 -18.08 11.23 -13.30
N GLU A 42 -17.44 11.24 -14.47
CA GLU A 42 -17.01 12.44 -15.20
C GLU A 42 -16.08 13.35 -14.39
N VAL A 43 -15.15 12.76 -13.62
CA VAL A 43 -14.17 13.47 -12.78
C VAL A 43 -12.81 13.51 -13.48
N GLU A 44 -12.11 14.65 -13.34
CA GLU A 44 -10.73 14.83 -13.77
C GLU A 44 -9.80 14.80 -12.54
N PHE A 45 -8.68 14.08 -12.64
CA PHE A 45 -7.67 14.02 -11.60
C PHE A 45 -6.41 14.80 -12.01
N LEU A 46 -5.90 15.61 -11.10
CA LEU A 46 -4.67 16.37 -11.27
C LEU A 46 -3.62 15.85 -10.29
N TYR A 47 -2.59 15.24 -10.83
CA TYR A 47 -1.51 14.65 -10.03
C TYR A 47 -0.40 15.65 -9.75
N SER A 48 0.18 15.57 -8.56
CA SER A 48 1.43 16.25 -8.25
C SER A 48 2.62 15.65 -9.02
N SER A 49 3.74 16.35 -9.07
CA SER A 49 5.05 15.70 -9.22
C SER A 49 5.34 14.85 -7.97
N SER A 50 6.44 14.09 -7.98
CA SER A 50 6.89 13.34 -6.80
C SER A 50 7.15 14.29 -5.62
N ILE A 51 6.48 14.03 -4.49
CA ILE A 51 6.52 14.85 -3.27
C ILE A 51 7.18 14.06 -2.15
N ASN A 52 8.13 14.68 -1.44
CA ASN A 52 8.87 14.05 -0.35
C ASN A 52 8.72 14.79 1.00
N THR A 53 8.19 16.01 0.98
CA THR A 53 8.07 16.87 2.17
C THR A 53 6.68 17.50 2.26
N ALA A 54 6.28 17.91 3.46
CA ALA A 54 5.04 18.67 3.67
C ALA A 54 5.05 20.01 2.93
N GLU A 55 6.19 20.68 2.82
CA GLU A 55 6.35 21.94 2.08
C GLU A 55 6.02 21.75 0.59
N GLU A 56 6.55 20.70 -0.04
CA GLU A 56 6.22 20.36 -1.44
C GLU A 56 4.74 20.03 -1.64
N GLU A 57 4.09 19.37 -0.68
CA GLU A 57 2.64 19.13 -0.73
C GLU A 57 1.85 20.44 -0.58
N ILE A 58 2.26 21.32 0.30
CA ILE A 58 1.67 22.65 0.45
C ILE A 58 1.80 23.46 -0.85
N ASP A 59 2.93 23.39 -1.52
CA ASP A 59 3.12 24.05 -2.82
C ASP A 59 2.14 23.50 -3.86
N PHE A 60 1.92 22.21 -3.92
CA PHE A 60 0.92 21.61 -4.79
C PHE A 60 -0.52 22.05 -4.42
N ILE A 61 -0.86 22.09 -3.12
CA ILE A 61 -2.14 22.64 -2.64
C ILE A 61 -2.33 24.10 -3.09
N ASN A 62 -1.28 24.92 -3.03
CA ASN A 62 -1.31 26.29 -3.51
C ASN A 62 -1.60 26.37 -5.02
N GLU A 63 -1.05 25.46 -5.81
CA GLU A 63 -1.33 25.38 -7.26
C GLU A 63 -2.77 24.97 -7.53
N LEU A 64 -3.28 23.97 -6.81
CA LEU A 64 -4.68 23.51 -6.89
C LEU A 64 -5.65 24.65 -6.53
N HIS A 65 -5.34 25.41 -5.47
CA HIS A 65 -6.13 26.57 -5.06
C HIS A 65 -6.24 27.63 -6.16
N LYS A 66 -5.12 27.96 -6.84
CA LYS A 66 -5.12 28.89 -7.99
C LYS A 66 -6.00 28.42 -9.14
N ARG A 67 -6.19 27.10 -9.27
CA ARG A 67 -7.05 26.46 -10.28
C ARG A 67 -8.49 26.27 -9.80
N ASN A 68 -8.82 26.75 -8.59
CA ASN A 68 -10.12 26.61 -7.93
C ASN A 68 -10.53 25.15 -7.68
N VAL A 69 -9.59 24.26 -7.49
CA VAL A 69 -9.81 22.87 -7.04
C VAL A 69 -10.17 22.91 -5.54
N LYS A 70 -11.13 22.08 -5.11
CA LYS A 70 -11.68 22.08 -3.76
C LYS A 70 -11.50 20.78 -3.00
N GLY A 71 -10.87 19.77 -3.60
CA GLY A 71 -10.62 18.49 -2.98
C GLY A 71 -9.27 17.91 -3.38
N ILE A 72 -8.62 17.25 -2.42
CA ILE A 72 -7.34 16.58 -2.60
C ILE A 72 -7.36 15.21 -1.91
N ILE A 73 -6.92 14.19 -2.64
CA ILE A 73 -6.64 12.85 -2.11
C ILE A 73 -5.12 12.72 -2.02
N SER A 74 -4.61 12.44 -0.83
CA SER A 74 -3.16 12.33 -0.61
C SER A 74 -2.75 10.90 -0.29
N PHE A 75 -1.72 10.41 -0.98
CA PHE A 75 -1.05 9.14 -0.71
C PHE A 75 0.29 9.32 0.01
N LEU A 76 0.49 10.49 0.62
CA LEU A 76 1.72 10.87 1.30
C LEU A 76 1.67 10.55 2.79
N SER A 77 2.85 10.50 3.40
CA SER A 77 3.03 10.45 4.86
C SER A 77 3.41 11.83 5.43
N SER A 78 3.01 12.93 4.76
CA SER A 78 3.28 14.30 5.20
C SER A 78 2.75 14.58 6.60
N ASP A 79 3.37 15.54 7.28
CA ASP A 79 2.89 16.05 8.55
C ASP A 79 1.56 16.79 8.35
N LEU A 80 0.49 16.23 8.89
CA LEU A 80 -0.84 16.81 8.78
C LEU A 80 -1.03 18.09 9.59
N GLU A 81 -0.23 18.32 10.63
CA GLU A 81 -0.25 19.58 11.38
C GLU A 81 0.25 20.76 10.54
N GLU A 82 1.12 20.52 9.55
CA GLU A 82 1.57 21.53 8.59
C GLU A 82 0.60 21.72 7.42
N VAL A 83 0.08 20.62 6.86
CA VAL A 83 -0.72 20.62 5.62
C VAL A 83 -2.17 21.08 5.84
N LEU A 84 -2.85 20.57 6.87
CA LEU A 84 -4.29 20.79 7.06
C LEU A 84 -4.68 22.24 7.38
N PRO A 85 -3.87 23.06 8.05
CA PRO A 85 -4.18 24.50 8.21
C PRO A 85 -4.31 25.21 6.86
N VAL A 86 -3.49 24.88 5.88
CA VAL A 86 -3.55 25.47 4.52
C VAL A 86 -4.81 25.02 3.80
N CYS A 87 -5.17 23.72 3.89
CA CYS A 87 -6.42 23.21 3.35
C CYS A 87 -7.64 23.94 3.94
N LYS A 88 -7.65 24.16 5.26
CA LYS A 88 -8.71 24.89 5.96
C LYS A 88 -8.80 26.34 5.50
N GLU A 89 -7.66 27.03 5.33
CA GLU A 89 -7.62 28.42 4.85
C GLU A 89 -8.26 28.55 3.46
N TYR A 90 -8.01 27.57 2.56
CA TYR A 90 -8.53 27.57 1.20
C TYR A 90 -9.91 26.97 1.04
N GLY A 91 -10.50 26.41 2.12
CA GLY A 91 -11.75 25.68 2.04
C GLY A 91 -11.63 24.47 1.09
N MET A 92 -10.54 23.72 1.21
CA MET A 92 -10.20 22.55 0.40
C MET A 92 -10.30 21.30 1.25
N TYR A 93 -11.12 20.34 0.85
CA TYR A 93 -11.23 19.05 1.51
C TYR A 93 -9.97 18.20 1.28
N TYR A 94 -9.56 17.49 2.31
CA TYR A 94 -8.40 16.61 2.28
C TYR A 94 -8.77 15.24 2.84
N VAL A 95 -8.45 14.18 2.12
CA VAL A 95 -8.51 12.80 2.60
C VAL A 95 -7.13 12.15 2.41
N ARG A 96 -6.65 11.46 3.43
CA ARG A 96 -5.45 10.62 3.31
C ARG A 96 -5.87 9.20 2.94
N GLY A 97 -5.54 8.80 1.72
CA GLY A 97 -5.71 7.43 1.23
C GLY A 97 -4.51 6.55 1.57
N SER A 98 -4.68 5.24 1.45
CA SER A 98 -3.57 4.27 1.48
C SER A 98 -2.86 4.08 2.83
N GLY A 99 -3.43 4.53 3.95
CA GLY A 99 -2.91 4.26 5.28
C GLY A 99 -3.58 5.08 6.37
N THR A 100 -3.44 4.64 7.61
CA THR A 100 -3.91 5.34 8.81
C THR A 100 -2.82 6.27 9.38
N ILE A 101 -3.14 6.99 10.44
CA ILE A 101 -2.20 7.84 11.19
C ILE A 101 -2.15 7.38 12.64
N SER A 102 -1.14 7.81 13.39
CA SER A 102 -1.06 7.53 14.82
C SER A 102 -2.19 8.21 15.60
N ASP A 103 -2.57 7.63 16.73
CA ASP A 103 -3.58 8.21 17.62
C ASP A 103 -3.19 9.61 18.07
N GLU A 104 -1.89 9.86 18.32
CA GLU A 104 -1.39 11.19 18.68
C GLU A 104 -1.66 12.22 17.58
N MET A 105 -1.36 11.88 16.32
CA MET A 105 -1.64 12.76 15.18
C MET A 105 -3.14 12.95 14.99
N TYR A 106 -3.92 11.88 15.11
CA TYR A 106 -5.37 11.94 14.96
C TYR A 106 -6.01 12.91 15.97
N GLU A 107 -5.65 12.83 17.24
CA GLU A 107 -6.16 13.73 18.28
C GLU A 107 -5.88 15.21 18.00
N LYS A 108 -4.82 15.53 17.28
CA LYS A 108 -4.46 16.91 16.91
C LYS A 108 -5.27 17.45 15.72
N VAL A 109 -5.71 16.57 14.81
CA VAL A 109 -6.27 16.99 13.51
C VAL A 109 -7.74 16.63 13.29
N LYS A 110 -8.32 15.76 14.10
CA LYS A 110 -9.67 15.22 13.92
C LYS A 110 -10.79 16.27 13.84
N ASP A 111 -10.61 17.41 14.52
CA ASP A 111 -11.60 18.50 14.59
C ASP A 111 -11.57 19.42 13.35
N ASN A 112 -10.60 19.25 12.44
CA ASN A 112 -10.52 20.10 11.25
C ASN A 112 -11.68 19.77 10.29
N PRO A 113 -12.58 20.72 9.96
CA PRO A 113 -13.76 20.46 9.14
C PRO A 113 -13.44 20.12 7.68
N TYR A 114 -12.23 20.43 7.21
CA TYR A 114 -11.77 20.11 5.88
C TYR A 114 -10.91 18.84 5.81
N PHE A 115 -10.59 18.24 6.94
CA PHE A 115 -9.98 16.92 6.99
C PHE A 115 -11.10 15.87 7.09
N LEU A 116 -11.30 15.12 6.01
CA LEU A 116 -12.31 14.07 5.98
C LEU A 116 -11.91 12.89 6.85
N GLY A 117 -10.63 12.49 6.76
CA GLY A 117 -10.09 11.39 7.55
C GLY A 117 -8.99 10.63 6.84
N THR A 118 -8.75 9.42 7.34
CA THR A 118 -7.80 8.46 6.78
C THR A 118 -8.50 7.18 6.35
N ILE A 119 -8.07 6.61 5.24
CA ILE A 119 -8.56 5.34 4.70
C ILE A 119 -7.36 4.52 4.24
N GLY A 120 -7.23 3.30 4.74
CA GLY A 120 -6.16 2.41 4.33
C GLY A 120 -5.83 1.36 5.37
N PRO A 121 -4.83 0.51 5.10
CA PRO A 121 -4.38 -0.48 6.07
C PRO A 121 -3.84 0.16 7.35
N SER A 122 -4.22 -0.39 8.51
CA SER A 122 -3.65 0.01 9.80
C SER A 122 -2.26 -0.59 10.01
N VAL A 123 -1.55 -0.11 11.01
CA VAL A 123 -0.26 -0.69 11.44
C VAL A 123 -0.42 -2.17 11.80
N GLU A 124 -1.51 -2.52 12.48
CA GLU A 124 -1.82 -3.90 12.86
C GLU A 124 -2.05 -4.78 11.62
N THR A 125 -2.77 -4.28 10.61
CA THR A 125 -2.98 -4.98 9.33
C THR A 125 -1.64 -5.25 8.62
N GLU A 126 -0.74 -4.28 8.61
CA GLU A 126 0.59 -4.39 8.03
C GLU A 126 1.46 -5.44 8.75
N MET A 127 1.44 -5.43 10.08
CA MET A 127 2.19 -6.39 10.90
C MET A 127 1.62 -7.80 10.78
N GLU A 128 0.29 -7.94 10.77
CA GLU A 128 -0.37 -9.23 10.59
C GLU A 128 -0.08 -9.83 9.21
N ALA A 129 -0.05 -9.02 8.17
CA ALA A 129 0.32 -9.44 6.82
C ALA A 129 1.73 -10.04 6.78
N ALA A 130 2.70 -9.37 7.41
CA ALA A 130 4.07 -9.86 7.52
C ALA A 130 4.16 -11.19 8.30
N ALA A 131 3.42 -11.31 9.40
CA ALA A 131 3.35 -12.55 10.19
C ALA A 131 2.74 -13.70 9.39
N LYS A 132 1.63 -13.48 8.69
CA LYS A 132 0.96 -14.51 7.87
C LYS A 132 1.82 -14.98 6.69
N MET A 133 2.52 -14.07 6.01
CA MET A 133 3.48 -14.44 4.98
C MET A 133 4.59 -15.34 5.55
N THR A 134 5.13 -14.99 6.70
CA THR A 134 6.15 -15.80 7.38
C THR A 134 5.63 -17.18 7.75
N GLU A 135 4.40 -17.25 8.28
CA GLU A 135 3.74 -18.50 8.65
C GLU A 135 3.50 -19.40 7.43
N TYR A 136 3.12 -18.84 6.29
CA TYR A 136 2.91 -19.58 5.04
C TYR A 136 4.16 -20.39 4.67
N PHE A 137 5.33 -19.77 4.64
CA PHE A 137 6.58 -20.46 4.30
C PHE A 137 7.06 -21.41 5.40
N ALA A 138 6.82 -21.09 6.66
CA ALA A 138 7.24 -21.93 7.78
C ALA A 138 6.37 -23.18 7.93
N SER A 139 5.08 -23.13 7.56
CA SER A 139 4.15 -24.28 7.67
C SER A 139 4.45 -25.40 6.68
N ASP A 140 5.09 -25.10 5.56
CA ASP A 140 5.44 -26.07 4.52
C ASP A 140 6.77 -26.81 4.77
N ASP A 141 7.41 -26.54 5.90
CA ASP A 141 8.74 -27.05 6.28
C ASP A 141 8.73 -28.50 6.81
N GLN A 142 7.78 -29.34 6.40
CA GLN A 142 7.68 -30.71 6.94
C GLN A 142 8.82 -31.65 6.52
N ASN A 143 9.66 -31.29 5.54
CA ASN A 143 10.75 -32.11 5.03
C ASN A 143 12.05 -31.39 4.63
N LYS A 144 12.10 -30.07 4.73
CA LYS A 144 13.30 -29.26 4.47
C LYS A 144 13.38 -28.19 5.53
N GLN A 145 14.50 -28.05 6.18
CA GLN A 145 14.74 -26.93 7.09
C GLN A 145 14.89 -25.65 6.27
N ASN A 146 13.96 -24.71 6.42
CA ASN A 146 14.02 -23.43 5.76
C ASN A 146 15.06 -22.52 6.42
N HIS A 147 15.79 -21.80 5.59
CA HIS A 147 16.74 -20.76 5.96
C HIS A 147 16.35 -19.47 5.23
N TYR A 148 16.31 -18.37 5.95
CA TYR A 148 15.63 -17.16 5.53
C TYR A 148 16.59 -16.01 5.26
N ILE A 149 16.36 -15.30 4.15
CA ILE A 149 16.82 -13.93 3.97
C ILE A 149 15.60 -13.02 4.15
N ILE A 150 15.72 -12.00 5.00
CA ILE A 150 14.70 -10.96 5.11
C ILE A 150 15.22 -9.70 4.39
N ALA A 151 14.61 -9.35 3.26
CA ALA A 151 14.87 -8.10 2.56
C ALA A 151 14.12 -6.98 3.30
N CYS A 152 14.82 -6.26 4.17
CA CYS A 152 14.24 -5.35 5.16
C CYS A 152 13.92 -3.96 4.60
N GLY A 153 14.28 -3.67 3.34
CA GLY A 153 14.01 -2.37 2.73
C GLY A 153 14.64 -1.22 3.51
N GLY A 154 13.86 -0.17 3.72
CA GLY A 154 14.34 1.07 4.32
C GLY A 154 14.42 1.09 5.86
N THR A 155 14.53 -0.03 6.55
CA THR A 155 14.64 -0.07 8.03
C THR A 155 15.73 0.85 8.56
N GLY A 156 16.95 0.70 8.03
CA GLY A 156 18.12 1.50 8.41
C GLY A 156 18.08 2.98 7.98
N THR A 157 17.06 3.39 7.21
CA THR A 157 16.88 4.77 6.69
C THR A 157 15.66 5.48 7.25
N GLY A 158 15.00 4.90 8.28
CA GLY A 158 13.88 5.51 8.96
C GLY A 158 12.50 5.18 8.36
N ASN A 159 12.40 4.18 7.47
CA ASN A 159 11.10 3.69 7.02
C ASN A 159 10.46 2.82 8.13
N GLU A 160 9.59 3.43 8.93
CA GLU A 160 8.98 2.77 10.09
C GLU A 160 8.10 1.58 9.68
N MET A 161 7.40 1.65 8.55
CA MET A 161 6.56 0.53 8.12
C MET A 161 7.40 -0.70 7.74
N HIS A 162 8.51 -0.52 7.03
CA HIS A 162 9.45 -1.61 6.76
C HIS A 162 10.05 -2.20 8.04
N ARG A 163 10.32 -1.34 9.02
CA ARG A 163 10.80 -1.75 10.33
C ARG A 163 9.78 -2.62 11.07
N LEU A 164 8.52 -2.19 11.13
CA LEU A 164 7.44 -2.93 11.79
C LEU A 164 7.13 -4.27 11.10
N ARG A 165 7.13 -4.32 9.78
CA ARG A 165 7.01 -5.58 9.03
C ARG A 165 8.16 -6.54 9.35
N THR A 166 9.41 -6.04 9.42
CA THR A 166 10.59 -6.84 9.79
C THR A 166 10.47 -7.37 11.23
N ILE A 167 10.05 -6.55 12.19
CA ILE A 167 9.77 -6.97 13.57
C ILE A 167 8.75 -8.11 13.59
N SER A 168 7.66 -7.96 12.85
CA SER A 168 6.60 -8.97 12.81
C SER A 168 7.08 -10.30 12.25
N MET A 169 7.87 -10.29 11.16
CA MET A 169 8.49 -11.50 10.59
C MET A 169 9.42 -12.19 11.59
N LEU A 170 10.28 -11.43 12.25
CA LEU A 170 11.23 -11.97 13.24
C LEU A 170 10.52 -12.58 14.44
N ASN A 171 9.51 -11.89 15.00
CA ASN A 171 8.71 -12.43 16.10
C ASN A 171 8.01 -13.73 15.67
N ARG A 172 7.45 -13.76 14.46
CA ARG A 172 6.75 -14.94 13.96
C ARG A 172 7.68 -16.15 13.76
N LEU A 173 8.87 -15.93 13.21
CA LEU A 173 9.90 -16.98 13.10
C LEU A 173 10.32 -17.49 14.49
N GLN A 174 10.50 -16.57 15.44
CA GLN A 174 10.84 -16.93 16.82
C GLN A 174 9.76 -17.80 17.46
N GLU A 175 8.50 -17.46 17.29
CA GLU A 175 7.36 -18.22 17.82
C GLU A 175 7.25 -19.62 17.19
N ILE A 176 7.32 -19.70 15.85
CA ILE A 176 7.12 -20.96 15.12
C ILE A 176 8.24 -21.97 15.43
N TYR A 177 9.47 -21.51 15.42
CA TYR A 177 10.64 -22.38 15.56
C TYR A 177 11.22 -22.43 16.99
N GLY A 178 10.68 -21.65 17.92
CA GLY A 178 11.20 -21.55 19.30
C GLY A 178 12.61 -20.96 19.35
N LEU A 179 12.91 -19.97 18.50
CA LEU A 179 14.26 -19.40 18.41
C LEU A 179 14.57 -18.49 19.60
N SER A 180 15.87 -18.35 19.88
CA SER A 180 16.39 -17.44 20.90
C SER A 180 17.44 -16.53 20.26
N TYR A 181 17.03 -15.31 19.93
CA TYR A 181 17.93 -14.32 19.34
C TYR A 181 18.91 -13.74 20.37
N ASP A 182 20.10 -13.39 19.92
CA ASP A 182 21.15 -12.76 20.73
C ASP A 182 20.87 -11.28 21.06
N LYS A 183 19.95 -10.64 20.29
CA LYS A 183 19.52 -9.26 20.46
C LYS A 183 17.99 -9.15 20.50
N PRO A 184 17.43 -8.07 21.10
CA PRO A 184 16.01 -7.77 20.97
C PRO A 184 15.61 -7.57 19.51
N VAL A 185 14.39 -8.00 19.14
CA VAL A 185 13.88 -7.94 17.77
C VAL A 185 13.86 -6.51 17.24
N GLU A 186 13.53 -5.53 18.09
CA GLU A 186 13.52 -4.12 17.74
C GLU A 186 14.92 -3.62 17.34
N GLN A 187 15.97 -4.12 18.00
CA GLN A 187 17.35 -3.78 17.65
C GLN A 187 17.79 -4.47 16.35
N LEU A 188 17.38 -5.72 16.13
CA LEU A 188 17.63 -6.44 14.88
C LEU A 188 16.95 -5.71 13.69
N ALA A 189 15.71 -5.27 13.89
CA ALA A 189 14.97 -4.53 12.86
C ALA A 189 15.59 -3.15 12.53
N ASP A 190 16.50 -2.64 13.32
CA ASP A 190 17.26 -1.41 13.05
C ASP A 190 18.56 -1.64 12.26
N ALA A 191 18.79 -2.86 11.75
CA ALA A 191 19.98 -3.21 10.97
C ALA A 191 20.18 -2.24 9.79
N LYS A 192 21.41 -1.76 9.63
CA LYS A 192 21.82 -0.85 8.52
C LYS A 192 22.64 -1.58 7.45
N ASP A 193 23.23 -2.68 7.83
CA ASP A 193 24.05 -3.55 6.96
C ASP A 193 23.54 -4.99 7.06
N ILE A 194 24.06 -5.86 6.19
CA ILE A 194 23.77 -7.30 6.26
C ILE A 194 24.11 -7.81 7.66
N GLU A 195 23.15 -8.47 8.29
CA GLU A 195 23.32 -9.03 9.63
C GLU A 195 22.78 -10.45 9.68
N GLN A 196 23.64 -11.44 9.91
CA GLN A 196 23.24 -12.79 10.23
C GLN A 196 22.89 -12.87 11.72
N ILE A 197 21.69 -13.35 12.03
CA ILE A 197 21.17 -13.43 13.41
C ILE A 197 21.61 -14.75 14.05
N GLU A 198 22.13 -14.66 15.27
CA GLU A 198 22.29 -15.83 16.12
C GLU A 198 20.92 -16.30 16.63
N THR A 199 20.46 -17.45 16.16
CA THR A 199 19.10 -17.96 16.42
C THR A 199 19.00 -18.97 17.55
N GLY A 200 20.14 -19.45 18.07
CA GLY A 200 20.19 -20.54 19.02
C GLY A 200 19.78 -21.90 18.45
N SER A 201 19.70 -22.01 17.11
CA SER A 201 19.32 -23.23 16.38
C SER A 201 20.09 -23.33 15.05
N ASP A 202 19.85 -24.43 14.31
CA ASP A 202 20.44 -24.60 12.97
C ASP A 202 19.75 -23.75 11.89
N ILE A 203 18.62 -23.10 12.19
CA ILE A 203 17.91 -22.21 11.27
C ILE A 203 18.71 -20.93 11.08
N LYS A 204 19.05 -20.62 9.83
CA LYS A 204 19.73 -19.40 9.48
C LYS A 204 18.72 -18.30 9.11
N ILE A 205 18.93 -17.12 9.65
CA ILE A 205 18.17 -15.92 9.32
C ILE A 205 19.18 -14.79 9.09
N THR A 206 19.10 -14.13 7.94
CA THR A 206 19.96 -12.99 7.62
C THR A 206 19.10 -11.81 7.17
N LEU A 207 19.38 -10.66 7.78
CA LEU A 207 18.77 -9.38 7.41
C LEU A 207 19.56 -8.74 6.28
N ALA A 208 18.85 -8.31 5.23
CA ALA A 208 19.41 -7.59 4.08
C ALA A 208 18.67 -6.23 3.93
N PRO A 209 19.16 -5.17 4.60
CA PRO A 209 18.54 -3.85 4.53
C PRO A 209 18.94 -3.09 3.27
N GLY A 210 18.06 -2.18 2.84
CA GLY A 210 18.27 -1.27 1.72
C GLY A 210 17.27 -1.43 0.60
N TYR A 211 17.38 -0.53 -0.38
CA TYR A 211 16.58 -0.55 -1.61
C TYR A 211 17.45 -1.04 -2.79
N PRO A 212 16.86 -1.65 -3.82
CA PRO A 212 17.63 -2.24 -4.93
C PRO A 212 18.62 -1.26 -5.56
N SER A 213 18.13 -0.16 -6.12
CA SER A 213 19.01 0.77 -6.88
C SER A 213 19.87 1.65 -5.98
N ARG A 214 19.32 2.15 -4.85
CA ARG A 214 20.01 3.10 -3.97
C ARG A 214 21.07 2.42 -3.10
N ASP A 215 20.70 1.29 -2.50
CA ASP A 215 21.51 0.62 -1.47
C ASP A 215 22.06 -0.73 -1.94
N LYS A 216 21.91 -1.02 -3.25
CA LYS A 216 22.38 -2.26 -3.89
C LYS A 216 21.85 -3.53 -3.22
N LEU A 217 20.56 -3.54 -2.88
CA LEU A 217 19.92 -4.71 -2.28
C LEU A 217 19.99 -5.93 -3.21
N ASP A 218 19.81 -5.73 -4.52
CA ASP A 218 19.99 -6.75 -5.54
C ASP A 218 21.34 -7.48 -5.42
N LYS A 219 22.43 -6.72 -5.30
CA LYS A 219 23.76 -7.28 -5.11
C LYS A 219 23.91 -7.98 -3.76
N LYS A 220 23.39 -7.40 -2.69
CA LYS A 220 23.40 -8.04 -1.36
C LYS A 220 22.68 -9.39 -1.36
N LEU A 221 21.53 -9.45 -2.04
CA LEU A 221 20.77 -10.69 -2.20
C LEU A 221 21.53 -11.71 -3.05
N ALA A 222 22.14 -11.29 -4.16
CA ALA A 222 23.00 -12.16 -4.99
C ALA A 222 24.11 -12.78 -4.15
N ASP A 223 24.85 -11.97 -3.39
CA ASP A 223 25.95 -12.43 -2.56
C ASP A 223 25.48 -13.45 -1.50
N LEU A 224 24.30 -13.25 -0.90
CA LEU A 224 23.73 -14.17 0.11
C LEU A 224 23.19 -15.46 -0.52
N ILE A 225 22.39 -15.37 -1.57
CA ILE A 225 21.77 -16.53 -2.24
C ILE A 225 22.87 -17.43 -2.84
N ASN A 226 23.92 -16.87 -3.42
CA ASN A 226 25.04 -17.61 -4.00
C ASN A 226 25.86 -18.41 -2.97
N THR A 227 25.64 -18.21 -1.66
CA THR A 227 26.22 -19.10 -0.65
C THR A 227 25.63 -20.51 -0.67
N GLY A 228 24.40 -20.65 -1.24
CA GLY A 228 23.63 -21.90 -1.21
C GLY A 228 23.06 -22.26 0.17
N GLU A 229 23.09 -21.31 1.11
CA GLU A 229 22.68 -21.54 2.49
C GLU A 229 21.21 -21.17 2.75
N TYR A 230 20.56 -20.45 1.83
CA TYR A 230 19.21 -19.92 2.00
C TYR A 230 18.29 -20.42 0.88
N ASN A 231 17.06 -20.71 1.22
CA ASN A 231 16.03 -21.19 0.29
C ASN A 231 14.72 -20.41 0.36
N VAL A 232 14.60 -19.42 1.24
CA VAL A 232 13.43 -18.55 1.37
C VAL A 232 13.86 -17.09 1.46
N VAL A 233 13.25 -16.24 0.65
CA VAL A 233 13.36 -14.78 0.73
C VAL A 233 12.02 -14.20 1.14
N LEU A 234 11.98 -13.50 2.28
CA LEU A 234 10.85 -12.72 2.74
C LEU A 234 11.17 -11.25 2.54
N SER A 235 10.32 -10.53 1.80
CA SER A 235 10.58 -9.13 1.47
C SER A 235 9.49 -8.21 2.01
N VAL A 236 9.90 -7.11 2.65
CA VAL A 236 8.98 -6.03 3.08
C VAL A 236 8.62 -5.08 1.94
N LEU A 237 9.22 -5.25 0.77
CA LEU A 237 9.02 -4.46 -0.45
C LEU A 237 8.90 -5.39 -1.68
N GLY A 238 8.47 -4.81 -2.81
CA GLY A 238 8.31 -5.53 -4.07
C GLY A 238 9.60 -6.12 -4.63
N ALA A 239 9.46 -7.16 -5.44
CA ALA A 239 10.56 -7.96 -5.97
C ALA A 239 11.22 -7.40 -7.24
N ASN A 240 10.59 -6.46 -7.94
CA ASN A 240 11.01 -6.02 -9.29
C ASN A 240 12.47 -5.60 -9.39
N GLY A 241 13.01 -5.02 -8.33
CA GLY A 241 14.39 -4.57 -8.30
C GLY A 241 15.45 -5.67 -8.07
N PHE A 242 15.04 -6.91 -7.74
CA PHE A 242 15.97 -7.99 -7.41
C PHE A 242 15.54 -9.39 -7.89
N ILE A 243 14.36 -9.54 -8.50
CA ILE A 243 13.87 -10.85 -8.95
C ILE A 243 14.84 -11.57 -9.88
N ASN A 244 15.50 -10.83 -10.77
CA ASN A 244 16.47 -11.41 -11.71
C ASN A 244 17.63 -12.11 -11.01
N VAL A 245 18.00 -11.65 -9.80
CA VAL A 245 19.05 -12.29 -9.00
C VAL A 245 18.64 -13.70 -8.57
N ILE A 246 17.36 -13.88 -8.25
CA ILE A 246 16.80 -15.18 -7.87
C ILE A 246 16.72 -16.08 -9.11
N ASP A 247 16.17 -15.57 -10.22
CA ASP A 247 16.06 -16.30 -11.49
C ASP A 247 17.43 -16.79 -11.97
N ASP A 248 18.44 -15.93 -11.96
CA ASP A 248 19.82 -16.26 -12.39
C ASP A 248 20.42 -17.37 -11.50
N TYR A 249 20.24 -17.27 -10.17
CA TYR A 249 20.74 -18.27 -9.23
C TYR A 249 20.06 -19.63 -9.42
N GLU A 250 18.75 -19.66 -9.62
CA GLU A 250 17.99 -20.87 -9.85
C GLU A 250 18.44 -21.58 -11.14
N GLU A 251 18.67 -20.81 -12.22
CA GLU A 251 19.17 -21.35 -13.48
C GLU A 251 20.59 -21.93 -13.34
N GLU A 252 21.48 -21.24 -12.64
CA GLU A 252 22.87 -21.67 -12.46
C GLU A 252 23.03 -22.90 -11.57
N ASN A 253 22.12 -23.07 -10.58
CA ASN A 253 22.28 -24.07 -9.53
C ASN A 253 21.24 -25.22 -9.58
N ASP A 254 20.32 -25.21 -10.57
CA ASP A 254 19.21 -26.18 -10.71
C ASP A 254 18.44 -26.35 -9.38
N THR A 255 18.08 -25.22 -8.78
CA THR A 255 17.42 -25.17 -7.49
C THR A 255 16.32 -24.10 -7.48
N ASP A 256 15.38 -24.19 -6.53
CA ASP A 256 14.28 -23.27 -6.36
C ASP A 256 14.46 -22.45 -5.07
N VAL A 257 14.16 -21.15 -5.13
CA VAL A 257 14.20 -20.21 -4.00
C VAL A 257 12.81 -19.62 -3.81
N LEU A 258 12.17 -19.93 -2.71
CA LEU A 258 10.83 -19.44 -2.40
C LEU A 258 10.86 -17.94 -2.09
N LEU A 259 9.94 -17.17 -2.69
CA LEU A 259 9.84 -15.74 -2.54
C LEU A 259 8.46 -15.30 -2.07
N GLY A 260 8.41 -14.56 -0.97
CA GLY A 260 7.23 -13.84 -0.49
C GLY A 260 7.48 -12.34 -0.40
N VAL A 261 6.51 -11.53 -0.83
CA VAL A 261 6.62 -10.08 -0.80
C VAL A 261 5.39 -9.40 -0.20
N ILE A 262 5.62 -8.26 0.44
CA ILE A 262 4.56 -7.32 0.81
C ILE A 262 4.59 -6.19 -0.21
N ASP A 263 3.62 -6.19 -1.13
CA ASP A 263 3.59 -5.28 -2.26
C ASP A 263 2.14 -5.08 -2.75
N CYS A 264 1.95 -4.33 -3.83
CA CYS A 264 0.66 -4.07 -4.43
C CYS A 264 0.35 -5.05 -5.58
N PHE A 265 -0.93 -5.35 -5.79
CA PHE A 265 -1.43 -6.06 -6.96
C PHE A 265 -1.37 -5.14 -8.19
N THR A 266 -0.33 -5.27 -8.98
CA THR A 266 0.04 -4.39 -10.10
C THR A 266 0.28 -5.21 -11.38
N GLU A 267 0.55 -4.51 -12.50
CA GLU A 267 1.02 -5.18 -13.73
C GLU A 267 2.34 -5.92 -13.51
N ASP A 268 3.22 -5.37 -12.68
CA ASP A 268 4.52 -5.97 -12.39
C ASP A 268 4.36 -7.29 -11.62
N THR A 269 3.52 -7.32 -10.59
CA THR A 269 3.22 -8.56 -9.85
C THR A 269 2.39 -9.54 -10.68
N TYR A 270 1.55 -9.05 -11.62
CA TYR A 270 0.86 -9.88 -12.60
C TYR A 270 1.87 -10.63 -13.48
N GLU A 271 2.90 -9.95 -13.96
CA GLU A 271 3.95 -10.60 -14.75
C GLU A 271 4.65 -11.69 -13.93
N LEU A 272 5.00 -11.44 -12.67
CA LEU A 272 5.68 -12.41 -11.82
C LEU A 272 4.85 -13.67 -11.56
N PHE A 273 3.53 -13.55 -11.35
CA PHE A 273 2.66 -14.71 -11.16
C PHE A 273 2.36 -15.47 -12.46
N ASN A 274 2.37 -14.80 -13.61
CA ASN A 274 2.00 -15.37 -14.92
C ASN A 274 3.20 -15.77 -15.78
N THR A 275 4.42 -15.63 -15.28
CA THR A 275 5.63 -16.14 -15.90
C THR A 275 6.29 -17.19 -15.01
N ARG A 276 7.06 -18.07 -15.61
CA ARG A 276 7.78 -19.12 -14.88
C ARG A 276 9.27 -18.83 -14.87
N GLY A 277 9.91 -19.17 -13.77
CA GLY A 277 11.35 -19.20 -13.63
C GLY A 277 11.97 -20.43 -14.26
N TYR A 278 13.21 -20.70 -13.87
CA TYR A 278 13.94 -21.87 -14.32
C TYR A 278 13.19 -23.17 -14.01
N ALA A 279 13.28 -24.14 -14.91
CA ALA A 279 12.60 -25.44 -14.81
C ALA A 279 11.05 -25.38 -14.59
N GLY A 280 10.42 -24.22 -14.83
CA GLY A 280 9.00 -24.03 -14.66
C GLY A 280 8.57 -23.71 -13.22
N THR A 281 9.49 -23.31 -12.36
CA THR A 281 9.22 -22.86 -10.98
C THR A 281 8.39 -21.57 -10.97
N GLU A 282 7.76 -21.29 -9.85
CA GLU A 282 7.05 -20.04 -9.62
C GLU A 282 8.07 -18.95 -9.25
N ARG A 283 8.01 -17.81 -9.93
CA ARG A 283 8.91 -16.66 -9.62
C ARG A 283 8.49 -15.92 -8.36
N LEU A 284 7.20 -15.95 -8.01
CA LEU A 284 6.64 -15.37 -6.81
C LEU A 284 5.65 -16.35 -6.20
N ASN A 285 5.88 -16.75 -4.95
CA ASN A 285 5.09 -17.78 -4.28
C ASN A 285 4.02 -17.18 -3.35
N TYR A 286 4.21 -15.94 -2.88
CA TYR A 286 3.27 -15.29 -1.98
C TYR A 286 3.33 -13.77 -2.12
N LEU A 287 2.17 -13.17 -2.27
CA LEU A 287 1.98 -11.72 -2.27
C LEU A 287 0.91 -11.36 -1.24
N VAL A 288 1.17 -10.37 -0.43
CA VAL A 288 0.17 -9.74 0.41
C VAL A 288 0.28 -8.22 0.29
N GLY A 289 -0.85 -7.54 0.08
CA GLY A 289 -0.79 -6.09 -0.01
C GLY A 289 -2.02 -5.41 -0.59
N LYS A 290 -1.81 -4.18 -1.01
CA LYS A 290 -2.82 -3.31 -1.58
C LYS A 290 -3.18 -3.73 -3.02
N TYR A 291 -4.18 -3.08 -3.57
CA TYR A 291 -4.66 -3.31 -4.95
C TYR A 291 -5.20 -1.99 -5.52
N GLY A 292 -5.24 -1.84 -6.83
CA GLY A 292 -5.58 -0.57 -7.46
C GLY A 292 -6.93 0.01 -7.03
N ALA A 293 -7.97 -0.84 -6.88
CA ALA A 293 -9.31 -0.39 -6.48
C ALA A 293 -9.44 0.00 -5.00
N ILE A 294 -8.42 -0.24 -4.15
CA ILE A 294 -8.44 0.11 -2.72
C ILE A 294 -8.67 1.62 -2.48
N VAL A 295 -8.41 2.44 -3.48
CA VAL A 295 -8.57 3.91 -3.42
C VAL A 295 -10.02 4.38 -3.63
N ALA A 296 -10.94 3.48 -3.97
CA ALA A 296 -12.34 3.84 -4.23
C ALA A 296 -13.04 4.55 -3.06
N PRO A 297 -12.89 4.12 -1.79
CA PRO A 297 -13.50 4.84 -0.68
C PRO A 297 -12.96 6.26 -0.49
N SER A 298 -11.67 6.51 -0.77
CA SER A 298 -11.11 7.87 -0.76
C SER A 298 -11.78 8.76 -1.82
N PHE A 299 -12.03 8.21 -3.00
CA PHE A 299 -12.78 8.90 -4.05
C PHE A 299 -14.22 9.20 -3.62
N VAL A 300 -14.94 8.20 -3.10
CA VAL A 300 -16.34 8.35 -2.63
C VAL A 300 -16.44 9.40 -1.53
N SER A 301 -15.54 9.39 -0.54
CA SER A 301 -15.54 10.39 0.53
C SER A 301 -15.34 11.80 0.00
N MET A 302 -14.45 11.96 -0.99
CA MET A 302 -14.20 13.24 -1.63
C MET A 302 -15.41 13.73 -2.43
N GLU A 303 -16.04 12.86 -3.22
CA GLU A 303 -17.26 13.21 -3.98
C GLU A 303 -18.41 13.62 -3.05
N ASN A 304 -18.64 12.90 -1.95
CA ASN A 304 -19.62 13.30 -0.94
C ASN A 304 -19.32 14.69 -0.34
N ALA A 305 -18.06 14.97 -0.05
CA ALA A 305 -17.65 16.26 0.50
C ALA A 305 -17.85 17.40 -0.52
N LEU A 306 -17.44 17.19 -1.78
CA LEU A 306 -17.60 18.18 -2.85
C LEU A 306 -19.08 18.42 -3.22
N ALA A 307 -19.93 17.42 -3.04
CA ALA A 307 -21.38 17.55 -3.20
C ALA A 307 -22.08 18.24 -2.00
N GLY A 308 -21.34 18.61 -0.94
CA GLY A 308 -21.85 19.35 0.22
C GLY A 308 -22.30 18.47 1.39
N PHE A 309 -21.94 17.19 1.41
CA PHE A 309 -22.35 16.23 2.44
C PHE A 309 -21.20 15.84 3.40
N SER A 310 -20.14 16.65 3.50
CA SER A 310 -18.98 16.33 4.35
C SER A 310 -19.34 16.07 5.80
N GLU A 311 -20.31 16.81 6.35
CA GLU A 311 -20.73 16.65 7.74
C GLU A 311 -21.51 15.35 8.01
N ASP A 312 -22.18 14.79 6.99
CA ASP A 312 -22.92 13.53 7.11
C ASP A 312 -22.00 12.30 7.18
N TYR A 313 -20.73 12.48 6.84
CA TYR A 313 -19.72 11.41 6.79
C TYR A 313 -18.61 11.62 7.84
N ARG A 314 -18.93 12.27 8.95
CA ARG A 314 -18.01 12.40 10.09
C ARG A 314 -18.31 11.37 11.17
N ASP A 315 -17.26 10.85 11.81
CA ASP A 315 -17.36 9.90 12.92
C ASP A 315 -17.57 10.67 14.22
N ASP A 316 -18.80 10.69 14.74
CA ASP A 316 -19.17 11.50 15.90
C ASP A 316 -18.77 12.97 15.79
N GLY A 317 -18.86 13.55 14.59
CA GLY A 317 -18.47 14.93 14.30
C GLY A 317 -16.98 15.15 14.05
N ASN A 318 -16.16 14.10 14.07
CA ASN A 318 -14.72 14.13 13.80
C ASN A 318 -14.38 13.56 12.43
N ALA A 319 -13.16 13.77 11.99
CA ALA A 319 -12.59 13.07 10.85
C ALA A 319 -12.56 11.56 11.12
N PHE A 320 -12.84 10.74 10.12
CA PHE A 320 -12.86 9.28 10.28
C PHE A 320 -11.45 8.67 10.21
N GLN A 321 -11.28 7.48 10.81
CA GLN A 321 -10.18 6.55 10.55
C GLN A 321 -10.77 5.20 10.15
N LEU A 322 -10.68 4.83 8.87
CA LEU A 322 -11.24 3.61 8.33
C LEU A 322 -10.13 2.66 7.88
N ASN A 323 -10.20 1.42 8.37
CA ASN A 323 -9.21 0.40 8.08
C ASN A 323 -9.63 -0.43 6.86
N GLN A 324 -8.66 -0.76 6.01
CA GLN A 324 -8.85 -1.66 4.87
C GLN A 324 -7.95 -2.87 4.99
N SER A 325 -8.46 -4.02 4.54
CA SER A 325 -7.71 -5.27 4.52
C SER A 325 -6.80 -5.35 3.30
N PHE A 326 -5.70 -6.06 3.43
CA PHE A 326 -4.87 -6.50 2.32
C PHE A 326 -5.48 -7.71 1.61
N TRP A 327 -5.17 -7.85 0.34
CA TRP A 327 -5.36 -9.09 -0.38
C TRP A 327 -4.13 -10.00 -0.27
N VAL A 328 -4.37 -11.30 -0.42
CA VAL A 328 -3.34 -12.33 -0.38
C VAL A 328 -3.45 -13.18 -1.62
N ALA A 329 -2.33 -13.40 -2.31
CA ALA A 329 -2.21 -14.38 -3.39
C ALA A 329 -1.04 -15.33 -3.08
N ASP A 330 -1.33 -16.63 -3.14
CA ASP A 330 -0.41 -17.74 -2.93
C ASP A 330 -0.29 -18.66 -4.14
N SER A 331 -0.87 -18.24 -5.27
CA SER A 331 -0.87 -18.95 -6.53
C SER A 331 -1.27 -18.03 -7.68
N GLU A 332 -0.91 -18.43 -8.92
CA GLU A 332 -1.35 -17.75 -10.14
C GLU A 332 -2.87 -17.61 -10.20
N GLU A 333 -3.62 -18.66 -9.84
CA GLU A 333 -5.09 -18.64 -9.85
C GLU A 333 -5.66 -17.62 -8.87
N SER A 334 -5.17 -17.62 -7.60
CA SER A 334 -5.64 -16.69 -6.57
C SER A 334 -5.29 -15.25 -6.93
N PHE A 335 -4.09 -15.02 -7.48
CA PHE A 335 -3.67 -13.69 -7.96
C PHE A 335 -4.58 -13.21 -9.11
N ASN A 336 -4.71 -13.99 -10.16
CA ASN A 336 -5.47 -13.59 -11.35
C ASN A 336 -6.94 -13.27 -11.04
N LYS A 337 -7.55 -14.06 -10.15
CA LYS A 337 -8.92 -13.82 -9.70
C LYS A 337 -9.07 -12.48 -8.99
N GLN A 338 -8.18 -12.16 -8.07
CA GLN A 338 -8.23 -10.92 -7.31
C GLN A 338 -7.82 -9.71 -8.16
N TYR A 339 -6.76 -9.84 -8.97
CA TYR A 339 -6.31 -8.78 -9.85
C TYR A 339 -7.40 -8.36 -10.85
N ALA A 340 -8.14 -9.32 -11.40
CA ALA A 340 -9.29 -9.04 -12.26
C ALA A 340 -10.36 -8.19 -11.55
N LEU A 341 -10.61 -8.40 -10.26
CA LEU A 341 -11.53 -7.59 -9.44
C LEU A 341 -11.00 -6.17 -9.15
N SER A 342 -9.69 -5.95 -9.27
CA SER A 342 -9.09 -4.63 -9.07
C SER A 342 -9.11 -3.77 -10.34
N VAL A 343 -8.99 -4.40 -11.52
CA VAL A 343 -8.86 -3.71 -12.82
C VAL A 343 -10.10 -3.85 -13.71
N GLY A 344 -11.04 -4.72 -13.34
CA GLY A 344 -12.22 -5.03 -14.14
C GLY A 344 -13.19 -3.86 -14.27
N MET A 345 -13.71 -3.65 -15.48
CA MET A 345 -14.71 -2.61 -15.75
C MET A 345 -16.13 -3.00 -15.32
N TYR A 346 -16.45 -4.28 -15.28
CA TYR A 346 -17.79 -4.80 -14.96
C TYR A 346 -17.85 -5.49 -13.60
N ASP A 347 -16.84 -6.32 -13.31
CA ASP A 347 -16.71 -7.02 -12.05
C ASP A 347 -15.55 -6.37 -11.28
N ASN A 348 -15.82 -5.31 -10.55
CA ASN A 348 -14.84 -4.61 -9.71
C ASN A 348 -15.23 -4.76 -8.24
N THR A 349 -14.22 -4.89 -7.37
CA THR A 349 -14.48 -5.02 -5.92
C THR A 349 -15.18 -3.80 -5.35
N TYR A 350 -14.97 -2.62 -5.96
CA TYR A 350 -15.70 -1.39 -5.71
C TYR A 350 -16.39 -0.95 -6.99
N SER A 351 -17.51 -1.60 -7.32
CA SER A 351 -18.25 -1.29 -8.54
C SER A 351 -18.86 0.11 -8.52
N VAL A 352 -19.15 0.65 -9.71
CA VAL A 352 -19.86 1.94 -9.85
C VAL A 352 -21.18 1.91 -9.08
N GLU A 353 -21.94 0.80 -9.17
CA GLU A 353 -23.19 0.62 -8.44
C GLU A 353 -22.99 0.67 -6.92
N ASP A 354 -21.95 0.00 -6.40
CA ASP A 354 -21.66 0.00 -4.97
C ASP A 354 -21.20 1.38 -4.49
N MET A 355 -20.40 2.09 -5.29
CA MET A 355 -20.03 3.49 -4.99
C MET A 355 -21.25 4.40 -4.92
N MET A 356 -22.17 4.29 -5.88
CA MET A 356 -23.40 5.09 -5.90
C MET A 356 -24.31 4.84 -4.68
N LYS A 357 -24.33 3.62 -4.14
CA LYS A 357 -25.09 3.28 -2.91
C LYS A 357 -24.63 4.07 -1.70
N VAL A 358 -23.37 4.46 -1.62
CA VAL A 358 -22.76 5.21 -0.50
C VAL A 358 -22.40 6.64 -0.86
N MET A 359 -22.85 7.13 -2.02
CA MET A 359 -22.79 8.53 -2.42
C MET A 359 -24.16 9.18 -2.20
N LYS A 360 -24.26 10.12 -1.28
CA LYS A 360 -25.53 10.73 -0.86
C LYS A 360 -26.26 11.48 -1.98
N PHE A 361 -25.54 11.93 -2.99
CA PHE A 361 -26.13 12.53 -4.19
C PHE A 361 -27.01 11.53 -4.96
N TYR A 362 -26.62 10.25 -5.02
CA TYR A 362 -27.38 9.19 -5.70
C TYR A 362 -28.32 8.46 -4.77
N THR A 363 -27.94 8.29 -3.50
CA THR A 363 -28.68 7.56 -2.47
C THR A 363 -28.84 8.47 -1.23
N PRO A 364 -29.84 9.37 -1.20
CA PRO A 364 -29.98 10.40 -0.17
C PRO A 364 -30.11 9.87 1.26
N GLU A 365 -30.58 8.63 1.43
CA GLU A 365 -30.76 7.97 2.72
C GLU A 365 -29.48 7.33 3.27
N THR A 366 -28.42 7.20 2.46
CA THR A 366 -27.16 6.59 2.92
C THR A 366 -26.49 7.41 4.03
N ASP A 367 -25.77 6.75 4.89
CA ASP A 367 -25.11 7.35 6.05
C ASP A 367 -23.65 6.92 6.19
N PHE A 368 -23.01 7.39 7.26
CA PHE A 368 -21.61 7.09 7.55
C PHE A 368 -21.36 5.60 7.84
N GLU A 369 -22.32 4.90 8.47
CA GLU A 369 -22.16 3.48 8.77
C GLU A 369 -22.18 2.61 7.50
N GLU A 370 -23.01 2.97 6.53
CA GLU A 370 -23.01 2.30 5.23
C GLU A 370 -21.71 2.56 4.47
N PHE A 371 -21.18 3.78 4.55
CA PHE A 371 -19.86 4.12 3.96
C PHE A 371 -18.72 3.39 4.67
N ARG A 372 -18.75 3.26 6.01
CA ARG A 372 -17.78 2.45 6.75
C ARG A 372 -17.80 1.00 6.29
N ASN A 373 -18.97 0.38 6.23
CA ASN A 373 -19.12 -1.00 5.76
C ASN A 373 -18.68 -1.20 4.31
N PHE A 374 -18.89 -0.20 3.45
CA PHE A 374 -18.37 -0.21 2.08
C PHE A 374 -16.85 -0.16 2.06
N THR A 375 -16.22 0.59 2.96
CA THR A 375 -14.77 0.80 3.02
C THR A 375 -14.02 -0.41 3.57
N GLU A 376 -14.56 -1.04 4.61
CA GLU A 376 -13.92 -2.13 5.37
C GLU A 376 -14.22 -3.53 4.81
N LYS A 377 -14.51 -3.63 3.52
CA LYS A 377 -14.77 -4.89 2.79
C LYS A 377 -13.62 -5.89 2.86
#